data_ec41fd78e7f184ea8320424d63922cff
#
_entry.id   ec41fd78e7f184ea8320424d63922cff
#
_cell.length_a   1.000
_cell.length_b   1.000
_cell.length_c   1.000
_cell.angle_alpha   90.00
_cell.angle_beta   90.00
_cell.angle_gamma   90.00
#
_symmetry.space_group_name_H-M   'P 1'
#
loop_
_entity.id
_entity.type
_entity.pdbx_description
1 polymer ?
#
loop_
_entity_poly.entity_id
_entity_poly.type
_entity_poly.pdbx_seq_one_letter_code
_entity_poly.pdbx_strand_id
1 'polypeptide(L)'
;MAEIAEKEAQALAYEREIAAKESDLVALREQYKKELAMSAQSASMGSRDLSDVVFASGDEDLMAAIIECEAGGESYTGKVAVGAVVMNRVRSPLFPNTVLEVIMAPKQFSPVGSGRFAIVLARGANESCYQAARDAMAGASPVGNCLFFRTPIPGLEGQQIGGHIFY
;
A
#
# COMPACT_ATOMS: atom_id res chain seq x y z
N MET A 1 39.49 16.44 -27.23
CA MET A 1 38.24 16.74 -27.97
C MET A 1 37.19 15.66 -27.77
N ALA A 2 37.45 14.37 -28.08
CA ALA A 2 36.46 13.29 -27.88
C ALA A 2 36.01 13.09 -26.41
N GLU A 3 36.94 13.16 -25.45
CA GLU A 3 36.66 13.01 -24.01
C GLU A 3 35.77 14.14 -23.47
N ILE A 4 35.90 15.36 -23.98
CA ILE A 4 35.08 16.51 -23.57
C ILE A 4 33.65 16.29 -24.09
N ALA A 5 33.46 15.88 -25.35
CA ALA A 5 32.19 15.63 -25.96
C ALA A 5 31.43 14.46 -25.26
N GLU A 6 32.15 13.43 -24.80
CA GLU A 6 31.59 12.33 -24.03
C GLU A 6 31.10 12.79 -22.65
N LYS A 7 31.88 13.61 -21.94
CA LYS A 7 31.46 14.16 -20.64
C LYS A 7 30.27 15.12 -20.76
N GLU A 8 30.21 15.91 -21.82
CA GLU A 8 29.06 16.79 -22.09
C GLU A 8 27.81 15.99 -22.41
N ALA A 9 27.88 14.90 -23.19
CA ALA A 9 26.77 14.02 -23.46
C ALA A 9 26.28 13.32 -22.18
N GLN A 10 27.20 12.91 -21.31
CA GLN A 10 26.86 12.28 -20.03
C GLN A 10 26.19 13.29 -19.06
N ALA A 11 26.69 14.52 -19.00
CA ALA A 11 26.07 15.59 -18.19
C ALA A 11 24.63 15.85 -18.66
N LEU A 12 24.41 15.97 -19.97
CA LEU A 12 23.06 16.16 -20.52
C LEU A 12 22.12 14.98 -20.23
N ALA A 13 22.65 13.75 -20.20
CA ALA A 13 21.86 12.56 -19.83
C ALA A 13 21.44 12.61 -18.35
N TYR A 14 22.35 13.00 -17.46
CA TYR A 14 22.01 13.17 -16.04
C TYR A 14 21.01 14.31 -15.80
N GLU A 15 21.14 15.43 -16.50
CA GLU A 15 20.16 16.53 -16.40
C GLU A 15 18.74 16.06 -16.79
N ARG A 16 18.62 15.26 -17.84
CA ARG A 16 17.33 14.68 -18.26
C ARG A 16 16.77 13.70 -17.22
N GLU A 17 17.62 12.87 -16.64
CA GLU A 17 17.23 11.94 -15.59
C GLU A 17 16.76 12.68 -14.32
N ILE A 18 17.47 13.75 -13.93
CA ILE A 18 17.08 14.59 -12.80
C ILE A 18 15.71 15.23 -13.05
N ALA A 19 15.51 15.84 -14.22
CA ALA A 19 14.23 16.46 -14.57
C ALA A 19 13.07 15.46 -14.57
N ALA A 20 13.29 14.23 -15.05
CA ALA A 20 12.29 13.17 -15.01
C ALA A 20 11.93 12.78 -13.56
N LYS A 21 12.93 12.60 -12.70
CA LYS A 21 12.72 12.27 -11.26
C LYS A 21 12.03 13.40 -10.51
N GLU A 22 12.35 14.66 -10.83
CA GLU A 22 11.67 15.82 -10.24
C GLU A 22 10.18 15.87 -10.63
N SER A 23 9.85 15.56 -11.90
CA SER A 23 8.48 15.46 -12.38
C SER A 23 7.72 14.33 -11.65
N ASP A 24 8.34 13.16 -11.51
CA ASP A 24 7.75 12.02 -10.79
C ASP A 24 7.49 12.37 -9.32
N LEU A 25 8.42 13.08 -8.67
CA LEU A 25 8.26 13.51 -7.29
C LEU A 25 7.09 14.51 -7.12
N VAL A 26 6.91 15.41 -8.07
CA VAL A 26 5.75 16.34 -8.07
C VAL A 26 4.45 15.55 -8.17
N ALA A 27 4.37 14.60 -9.10
CA ALA A 27 3.18 13.75 -9.27
C ALA A 27 2.86 12.94 -8.02
N LEU A 28 3.88 12.36 -7.37
CA LEU A 28 3.73 11.62 -6.12
C LEU A 28 3.24 12.50 -4.97
N ARG A 29 3.74 13.74 -4.86
CA ARG A 29 3.27 14.69 -3.84
C ARG A 29 1.81 15.10 -4.04
N GLU A 30 1.38 15.29 -5.28
CA GLU A 30 -0.02 15.60 -5.57
C GLU A 30 -0.94 14.40 -5.27
N GLN A 31 -0.49 13.17 -5.57
CA GLN A 31 -1.19 11.96 -5.19
C GLN A 31 -1.34 11.88 -3.65
N TYR A 32 -0.25 12.09 -2.92
CA TYR A 32 -0.25 12.08 -1.45
C TYR A 32 -1.24 13.09 -0.86
N LYS A 33 -1.29 14.32 -1.39
CA LYS A 33 -2.27 15.32 -0.94
C LYS A 33 -3.72 14.85 -1.13
N LYS A 34 -4.02 14.19 -2.25
CA LYS A 34 -5.35 13.62 -2.50
C LYS A 34 -5.67 12.50 -1.50
N GLU A 35 -4.71 11.62 -1.25
CA GLU A 35 -4.85 10.52 -0.31
C GLU A 35 -5.04 11.01 1.13
N LEU A 36 -4.31 12.05 1.56
CA LEU A 36 -4.55 12.71 2.85
C LEU A 36 -5.94 13.33 2.94
N ALA A 37 -6.41 13.98 1.88
CA ALA A 37 -7.76 14.54 1.86
C ALA A 37 -8.82 13.43 1.95
N MET A 38 -8.62 12.30 1.29
CA MET A 38 -9.49 11.13 1.42
C MET A 38 -9.48 10.55 2.83
N SER A 39 -8.32 10.45 3.48
CA SER A 39 -8.20 9.99 4.88
C SER A 39 -8.96 10.91 5.83
N ALA A 40 -8.82 12.23 5.68
CA ALA A 40 -9.56 13.21 6.48
C ALA A 40 -11.08 13.14 6.23
N GLN A 41 -11.49 12.98 4.98
CA GLN A 41 -12.91 12.80 4.63
C GLN A 41 -13.48 11.53 5.23
N SER A 42 -12.77 10.40 5.13
CA SER A 42 -13.20 9.13 5.73
C SER A 42 -13.38 9.26 7.23
N ALA A 43 -12.42 9.91 7.91
CA ALA A 43 -12.51 10.14 9.36
C ALA A 43 -13.75 10.97 9.74
N SER A 44 -14.13 11.97 8.92
CA SER A 44 -15.32 12.80 9.17
C SER A 44 -16.65 12.07 8.92
N MET A 45 -16.66 11.10 8.02
CA MET A 45 -17.86 10.31 7.70
C MET A 45 -18.11 9.16 8.66
N GLY A 46 -17.15 8.85 9.53
CA GLY A 46 -17.18 7.69 10.40
C GLY A 46 -16.81 6.39 9.67
N SER A 47 -16.57 5.37 10.45
CA SER A 47 -16.19 4.03 9.97
C SER A 47 -17.33 3.05 10.22
N ARG A 48 -17.51 2.09 9.32
CA ARG A 48 -18.41 0.94 9.55
C ARG A 48 -17.89 0.15 10.75
N ASP A 49 -18.79 -0.38 11.55
CA ASP A 49 -18.39 -1.26 12.64
C ASP A 49 -17.80 -2.56 12.06
N LEU A 50 -16.81 -3.12 12.74
CA LEU A 50 -16.21 -4.39 12.32
C LEU A 50 -17.22 -5.54 12.38
N SER A 51 -18.17 -5.48 13.32
CA SER A 51 -19.27 -6.43 13.44
C SER A 51 -20.21 -6.45 12.25
N ASP A 52 -20.25 -5.37 11.45
CA ASP A 52 -21.07 -5.27 10.25
C ASP A 52 -20.35 -5.79 9.00
N VAL A 53 -19.05 -6.11 9.11
CA VAL A 53 -18.27 -6.67 8.01
C VAL A 53 -18.51 -8.17 7.91
N VAL A 54 -19.09 -8.60 6.81
CA VAL A 54 -19.29 -10.03 6.53
C VAL A 54 -18.11 -10.53 5.70
N PHE A 55 -17.34 -11.42 6.29
CA PHE A 55 -16.24 -12.07 5.59
C PHE A 55 -16.75 -13.23 4.73
N ALA A 56 -16.29 -13.29 3.49
CA ALA A 56 -16.56 -14.40 2.59
C ALA A 56 -15.54 -15.53 2.79
N SER A 57 -15.91 -16.73 2.38
CA SER A 57 -14.96 -17.84 2.28
C SER A 57 -13.83 -17.47 1.31
N GLY A 58 -12.59 -17.56 1.76
CA GLY A 58 -11.41 -17.19 0.98
C GLY A 58 -10.86 -15.78 1.27
N ASP A 59 -11.54 -14.94 2.04
CA ASP A 59 -11.04 -13.60 2.39
C ASP A 59 -9.71 -13.66 3.18
N GLU A 60 -9.52 -14.69 4.01
CA GLU A 60 -8.25 -14.92 4.70
C GLU A 60 -7.12 -15.23 3.72
N ASP A 61 -7.37 -16.05 2.69
CA ASP A 61 -6.40 -16.35 1.64
C ASP A 61 -6.03 -15.10 0.84
N LEU A 62 -7.03 -14.29 0.47
CA LEU A 62 -6.83 -13.03 -0.23
C LEU A 62 -5.99 -12.05 0.61
N MET A 63 -6.35 -11.91 1.88
CA MET A 63 -5.63 -11.04 2.81
C MET A 63 -4.20 -11.52 3.03
N ALA A 64 -3.97 -12.80 3.29
CA ALA A 64 -2.63 -13.36 3.47
C ALA A 64 -1.76 -13.20 2.22
N ALA A 65 -2.35 -13.41 1.04
CA ALA A 65 -1.64 -13.25 -0.23
C ALA A 65 -1.21 -11.81 -0.50
N ILE A 66 -2.08 -10.82 -0.25
CA ILE A 66 -1.69 -9.41 -0.45
C ILE A 66 -0.67 -8.96 0.59
N ILE A 67 -0.79 -9.38 1.85
CA ILE A 67 0.20 -9.11 2.89
C ILE A 67 1.56 -9.68 2.49
N GLU A 68 1.64 -10.90 1.97
CA GLU A 68 2.91 -11.47 1.52
C GLU A 68 3.49 -10.71 0.33
N CYS A 69 2.66 -10.28 -0.61
CA CYS A 69 3.10 -9.52 -1.76
C CYS A 69 3.71 -8.16 -1.36
N GLU A 70 3.09 -7.47 -0.41
CA GLU A 70 3.49 -6.11 -0.02
C GLU A 70 4.51 -6.10 1.13
N ALA A 71 4.40 -7.00 2.06
CA ALA A 71 5.14 -6.98 3.32
C ALA A 71 5.79 -8.34 3.70
N GLY A 72 5.97 -9.26 2.75
CA GLY A 72 6.50 -10.60 3.02
C GLY A 72 7.85 -10.60 3.73
N GLY A 73 8.73 -9.64 3.42
CA GLY A 73 10.04 -9.44 4.06
C GLY A 73 10.03 -8.52 5.28
N GLU A 74 8.88 -7.92 5.62
CA GLU A 74 8.78 -7.00 6.75
C GLU A 74 8.62 -7.73 8.10
N SER A 75 8.78 -6.96 9.19
CA SER A 75 8.46 -7.44 10.53
C SER A 75 7.00 -7.89 10.63
N TYR A 76 6.68 -8.68 11.64
CA TYR A 76 5.30 -9.10 11.89
C TYR A 76 4.35 -7.90 12.04
N THR A 77 4.77 -6.86 12.77
CA THR A 77 4.01 -5.61 12.89
C THR A 77 3.77 -4.95 11.54
N GLY A 78 4.75 -4.95 10.64
CA GLY A 78 4.60 -4.43 9.27
C GLY A 78 3.59 -5.23 8.44
N LYS A 79 3.55 -6.55 8.60
CA LYS A 79 2.56 -7.41 7.96
C LYS A 79 1.14 -7.11 8.47
N VAL A 80 0.95 -7.02 9.78
CA VAL A 80 -0.34 -6.63 10.38
C VAL A 80 -0.74 -5.23 9.94
N ALA A 81 0.20 -4.28 9.83
CA ALA A 81 -0.06 -2.92 9.38
C ALA A 81 -0.64 -2.87 7.95
N VAL A 82 -0.08 -3.65 7.02
CA VAL A 82 -0.61 -3.76 5.65
C VAL A 82 -2.03 -4.35 5.66
N GLY A 83 -2.26 -5.43 6.40
CA GLY A 83 -3.60 -6.00 6.57
C GLY A 83 -4.59 -5.02 7.19
N ALA A 84 -4.14 -4.23 8.18
CA ALA A 84 -4.96 -3.21 8.82
C ALA A 84 -5.40 -2.11 7.85
N VAL A 85 -4.54 -1.68 6.91
CA VAL A 85 -4.94 -0.72 5.86
C VAL A 85 -6.04 -1.30 4.98
N VAL A 86 -5.96 -2.57 4.58
CA VAL A 86 -7.04 -3.23 3.82
C VAL A 86 -8.34 -3.21 4.62
N MET A 87 -8.31 -3.59 5.89
CA MET A 87 -9.49 -3.58 6.77
C MET A 87 -10.04 -2.18 7.01
N ASN A 88 -9.17 -1.17 7.19
CA ASN A 88 -9.59 0.22 7.32
C ASN A 88 -10.33 0.71 6.06
N ARG A 89 -9.87 0.29 4.88
CA ARG A 89 -10.58 0.58 3.61
C ARG A 89 -11.93 -0.12 3.55
N VAL A 90 -12.01 -1.40 3.90
CA VAL A 90 -13.30 -2.14 3.96
C VAL A 90 -14.30 -1.42 4.88
N ARG A 91 -13.84 -0.85 5.98
CA ARG A 91 -14.68 -0.12 6.93
C ARG A 91 -14.96 1.33 6.54
N SER A 92 -14.17 1.90 5.64
CA SER A 92 -14.34 3.29 5.19
C SER A 92 -15.51 3.40 4.20
N PRO A 93 -16.39 4.41 4.33
CA PRO A 93 -17.45 4.63 3.36
C PRO A 93 -16.96 5.09 1.99
N LEU A 94 -15.68 5.44 1.86
CA LEU A 94 -15.06 5.87 0.59
C LEU A 94 -14.54 4.70 -0.27
N PHE A 95 -14.55 3.49 0.28
CA PHE A 95 -14.05 2.29 -0.39
C PHE A 95 -15.12 1.20 -0.46
N PRO A 96 -14.94 0.20 -1.33
CA PRO A 96 -15.78 -0.99 -1.31
C PRO A 96 -15.81 -1.65 0.08
N ASN A 97 -16.86 -2.38 0.38
CA ASN A 97 -17.07 -2.98 1.70
C ASN A 97 -16.71 -4.47 1.79
N THR A 98 -15.98 -4.99 0.81
CA THR A 98 -15.47 -6.37 0.82
C THR A 98 -13.96 -6.40 0.64
N VAL A 99 -13.31 -7.41 1.23
CA VAL A 99 -11.86 -7.62 1.10
C VAL A 99 -11.46 -7.79 -0.36
N LEU A 100 -12.21 -8.60 -1.11
CA LEU A 100 -11.94 -8.85 -2.52
C LEU A 100 -11.95 -7.55 -3.35
N GLU A 101 -12.99 -6.73 -3.22
CA GLU A 101 -13.12 -5.51 -4.02
C GLU A 101 -12.08 -4.45 -3.65
N VAL A 102 -11.72 -4.34 -2.37
CA VAL A 102 -10.64 -3.45 -1.92
C VAL A 102 -9.29 -3.87 -2.51
N ILE A 103 -8.97 -5.18 -2.49
CA ILE A 103 -7.71 -5.70 -3.03
C ILE A 103 -7.67 -5.57 -4.56
N MET A 104 -8.77 -5.87 -5.23
CA MET A 104 -8.85 -5.87 -6.70
C MET A 104 -9.11 -4.49 -7.30
N ALA A 105 -9.30 -3.46 -6.49
CA ALA A 105 -9.52 -2.10 -6.99
C ALA A 105 -8.36 -1.64 -7.89
N PRO A 106 -8.66 -1.04 -9.06
CA PRO A 106 -7.63 -0.64 -10.02
C PRO A 106 -6.56 0.27 -9.39
N LYS A 107 -5.29 -0.04 -9.65
CA LYS A 107 -4.11 0.74 -9.22
C LYS A 107 -3.92 0.86 -7.70
N GLN A 108 -4.62 0.07 -6.89
CA GLN A 108 -4.45 0.10 -5.43
C GLN A 108 -3.26 -0.74 -4.98
N PHE A 109 -3.09 -1.92 -5.57
CA PHE A 109 -2.00 -2.83 -5.25
C PHE A 109 -1.28 -3.28 -6.52
N SER A 110 -0.02 -2.89 -6.65
CA SER A 110 0.79 -3.23 -7.83
C SER A 110 0.95 -4.74 -8.07
N PRO A 111 1.03 -5.61 -7.04
CA PRO A 111 1.09 -7.05 -7.23
C PRO A 111 -0.11 -7.66 -7.92
N VAL A 112 -1.29 -7.04 -7.83
CA VAL A 112 -2.49 -7.47 -8.57
C VAL A 112 -2.30 -7.27 -10.06
N GLY A 113 -1.87 -6.07 -10.46
CA GLY A 113 -1.64 -5.75 -11.88
C GLY A 113 -0.46 -6.51 -12.52
N SER A 114 0.58 -6.85 -11.74
CA SER A 114 1.75 -7.61 -12.23
C SER A 114 1.54 -9.13 -12.27
N GLY A 115 0.44 -9.64 -11.72
CA GLY A 115 0.16 -11.08 -11.62
C GLY A 115 0.82 -11.79 -10.43
N ARG A 116 1.69 -11.11 -9.66
CA ARG A 116 2.33 -11.69 -8.48
C ARG A 116 1.32 -12.15 -7.43
N PHE A 117 0.28 -11.36 -7.22
CA PHE A 117 -0.81 -11.70 -6.31
C PHE A 117 -1.46 -13.04 -6.66
N ALA A 118 -1.81 -13.27 -7.92
CA ALA A 118 -2.41 -14.53 -8.38
C ALA A 118 -1.51 -15.74 -8.13
N ILE A 119 -0.18 -15.58 -8.31
CA ILE A 119 0.79 -16.64 -8.04
C ILE A 119 0.82 -16.98 -6.54
N VAL A 120 0.89 -15.97 -5.67
CA VAL A 120 0.90 -16.19 -4.22
C VAL A 120 -0.41 -16.81 -3.75
N LEU A 121 -1.55 -16.31 -4.23
CA LEU A 121 -2.86 -16.84 -3.90
C LEU A 121 -3.00 -18.32 -4.29
N ALA A 122 -2.53 -18.70 -5.48
CA ALA A 122 -2.61 -20.07 -5.97
C ALA A 122 -1.75 -21.07 -5.17
N ARG A 123 -0.57 -20.65 -4.67
CA ARG A 123 0.31 -21.52 -3.89
C ARG A 123 0.07 -21.50 -2.38
N GLY A 124 -0.73 -20.56 -1.91
CA GLY A 124 -0.86 -20.19 -0.51
C GLY A 124 0.27 -19.24 -0.04
N ALA A 125 -0.07 -18.33 0.86
CA ALA A 125 0.90 -17.46 1.51
C ALA A 125 1.66 -18.19 2.62
N ASN A 126 2.73 -17.58 3.16
CA ASN A 126 3.42 -18.15 4.31
C ASN A 126 2.57 -17.98 5.60
N GLU A 127 2.80 -18.87 6.59
CA GLU A 127 2.00 -18.92 7.82
C GLU A 127 2.01 -17.59 8.61
N SER A 128 3.13 -16.88 8.61
CA SER A 128 3.21 -15.57 9.30
C SER A 128 2.31 -14.51 8.64
N CYS A 129 2.06 -14.61 7.34
CA CYS A 129 1.10 -13.74 6.64
C CYS A 129 -0.35 -14.15 6.90
N TYR A 130 -0.63 -15.43 7.02
CA TYR A 130 -1.94 -15.91 7.48
C TYR A 130 -2.26 -15.45 8.90
N GLN A 131 -1.29 -15.55 9.81
CA GLN A 131 -1.49 -15.06 11.18
C GLN A 131 -1.75 -13.54 11.20
N ALA A 132 -0.97 -12.76 10.43
CA ALA A 132 -1.18 -11.33 10.31
C ALA A 132 -2.54 -10.98 9.67
N ALA A 133 -3.01 -11.77 8.71
CA ALA A 133 -4.34 -11.64 8.11
C ALA A 133 -5.43 -11.84 9.16
N ARG A 134 -5.37 -12.91 9.95
CA ARG A 134 -6.32 -13.17 11.03
C ARG A 134 -6.36 -12.04 12.06
N ASP A 135 -5.20 -11.55 12.49
CA ASP A 135 -5.11 -10.45 13.45
C ASP A 135 -5.72 -9.16 12.91
N ALA A 136 -5.39 -8.79 11.66
CA ALA A 136 -5.97 -7.61 11.01
C ALA A 136 -7.49 -7.72 10.83
N MET A 137 -7.98 -8.88 10.39
CA MET A 137 -9.42 -9.16 10.24
C MET A 137 -10.15 -9.17 11.59
N ALA A 138 -9.46 -9.52 12.68
CA ALA A 138 -9.97 -9.41 14.03
C ALA A 138 -9.92 -7.96 14.60
N GLY A 139 -9.39 -7.00 13.83
CA GLY A 139 -9.36 -5.60 14.20
C GLY A 139 -8.03 -5.07 14.71
N ALA A 140 -6.96 -5.88 14.73
CA ALA A 140 -5.63 -5.38 15.09
C ALA A 140 -5.16 -4.34 14.07
N SER A 141 -4.78 -3.16 14.55
CA SER A 141 -4.25 -2.09 13.72
C SER A 141 -3.12 -1.34 14.42
N PRO A 142 -1.86 -1.65 14.12
CA PRO A 142 -0.73 -0.90 14.64
C PRO A 142 -0.60 0.51 14.03
N VAL A 143 -1.39 0.82 13.00
CA VAL A 143 -1.39 2.09 12.25
C VAL A 143 -2.68 2.88 12.41
N GLY A 144 -3.52 2.54 13.40
CA GLY A 144 -4.79 3.22 13.63
C GLY A 144 -5.69 3.17 12.40
N ASN A 145 -6.17 4.32 11.94
CA ASN A 145 -7.11 4.45 10.82
C ASN A 145 -6.43 4.79 9.48
N CYS A 146 -5.13 4.58 9.33
CA CYS A 146 -4.43 4.84 8.08
C CYS A 146 -5.07 4.05 6.93
N LEU A 147 -5.27 4.75 5.80
CA LEU A 147 -5.88 4.18 4.60
C LEU A 147 -4.87 3.92 3.48
N PHE A 148 -3.66 4.45 3.63
CA PHE A 148 -2.62 4.39 2.60
C PHE A 148 -1.28 4.00 3.21
N PHE A 149 -0.44 3.39 2.39
CA PHE A 149 0.96 3.16 2.70
C PHE A 149 1.79 3.17 1.42
N ARG A 150 3.06 3.46 1.54
CA ARG A 150 4.03 3.40 0.46
C ARG A 150 5.47 3.40 0.98
N THR A 151 6.43 3.19 0.10
CA THR A 151 7.84 3.46 0.38
C THR A 151 8.02 4.94 0.73
N PRO A 152 8.77 5.28 1.78
CA PRO A 152 9.00 6.67 2.18
C PRO A 152 9.59 7.52 1.05
N ILE A 153 9.09 8.74 0.92
CA ILE A 153 9.63 9.77 0.01
C ILE A 153 9.84 11.07 0.79
N PRO A 154 10.74 11.97 0.36
CA PRO A 154 10.96 13.25 1.04
C PRO A 154 9.66 14.06 1.14
N GLY A 155 9.36 14.56 2.35
CA GLY A 155 8.19 15.40 2.63
C GLY A 155 6.88 14.64 2.84
N LEU A 156 6.95 13.30 2.96
CA LEU A 156 5.82 12.48 3.37
C LEU A 156 5.80 12.34 4.89
N GLU A 157 4.69 12.68 5.51
CA GLU A 157 4.47 12.51 6.95
C GLU A 157 3.55 11.32 7.21
N GLY A 158 3.84 10.54 8.24
CA GLY A 158 3.07 9.36 8.61
C GLY A 158 3.83 8.48 9.59
N GLN A 159 3.25 7.34 9.91
CA GLN A 159 3.86 6.35 10.78
C GLN A 159 4.74 5.41 9.97
N GLN A 160 6.04 5.41 10.19
CA GLN A 160 6.96 4.50 9.51
C GLN A 160 7.06 3.16 10.29
N ILE A 161 6.86 2.07 9.56
CA ILE A 161 7.10 0.70 10.03
C ILE A 161 7.88 -0.03 8.94
N GLY A 162 9.11 -0.42 9.25
CA GLY A 162 10.01 -1.05 8.27
C GLY A 162 10.23 -0.21 7.03
N GLY A 163 10.04 -0.78 5.86
CA GLY A 163 10.17 -0.13 4.56
C GLY A 163 8.98 0.70 4.11
N HIS A 164 7.93 0.83 4.95
CA HIS A 164 6.70 1.55 4.60
C HIS A 164 6.42 2.73 5.53
N ILE A 165 5.79 3.76 4.98
CA ILE A 165 5.15 4.84 5.73
C ILE A 165 3.64 4.76 5.51
N PHE A 166 2.88 4.84 6.61
CA PHE A 166 1.41 4.70 6.68
C PHE A 166 0.77 6.03 7.01
N TYR A 167 -0.32 6.42 6.30
CA TYR A 167 -1.03 7.69 6.44
C TYR A 167 -2.49 7.61 6.03
#